data_ec1a31716df08606ee071bf85afb35f8
#
_entry.id   ec1a31716df08606ee071bf85afb35f8
#
_cell.length_a   1.000
_cell.length_b   1.000
_cell.length_c   1.000
_cell.angle_alpha   90.00
_cell.angle_beta   90.00
_cell.angle_gamma   90.00
#
_symmetry.space_group_name_H-M   'P 1'
#
loop_
_entity.id
_entity.type
_entity.pdbx_description
1 polymer ?
#
loop_
_entity_poly.entity_id
_entity_poly.type
_entity_poly.pdbx_seq_one_letter_code
_entity_poly.pdbx_strand_id
1 'polypeptide(L)'
;MGVEEELLLIDRSTGVPVPVADGVLAGARATRVPDPGGVVGEMQREMIEVTTRPHTSLAALGGQVLDNRALVEQVANGFGAHAAPLATSPTPVTPHVSDGARYHRMMQRYGSIPRQGLTCGLHVHVAIDSPAEGVAVLDRIRTWTPVLIALSANSPFHAGVDTGHASFRSIAWSQWPSAGPMERFGSEERYRAVTEGMLRTGALLDEGMLYLDARLSHAHPTVEVRVADVPLDPGVTVTIAGLVRAMVDTAAEEWRSGSLERDTPACTVRLANWRAALEGLDGELVDPLTGRAAPAREVVTLLLAHVLPALVANGDDQLVERGLADLFARGTGASRQRAAYATTGDLGQVALAAAMTSVHARTGRVAAGLWPGADTGSVIGGHPASSGLSGAVG
;
A
#
# COMPACT_ATOMS: atom_id res chain seq x y z
N MET A 1 -10.73 3.05 -10.61
CA MET A 1 -9.58 3.00 -9.69
C MET A 1 -8.51 2.08 -10.22
N GLY A 2 -7.24 2.34 -9.87
CA GLY A 2 -6.09 1.48 -10.13
C GLY A 2 -5.14 1.54 -8.95
N VAL A 3 -4.22 0.58 -8.86
CA VAL A 3 -3.19 0.54 -7.83
C VAL A 3 -1.81 0.30 -8.43
N GLU A 4 -0.80 0.79 -7.71
CA GLU A 4 0.62 0.57 -7.94
C GLU A 4 1.19 -0.04 -6.67
N GLU A 5 1.88 -1.17 -6.78
CA GLU A 5 2.59 -1.81 -5.68
C GLU A 5 4.08 -1.84 -5.98
N GLU A 6 4.89 -1.33 -5.06
CA GLU A 6 6.33 -1.45 -5.11
C GLU A 6 6.76 -2.69 -4.33
N LEU A 7 7.65 -3.50 -4.90
CA LEU A 7 8.10 -4.76 -4.30
C LEU A 7 9.62 -4.79 -4.21
N LEU A 8 10.17 -5.37 -3.13
CA LEU A 8 11.60 -5.65 -3.01
C LEU A 8 11.96 -6.93 -3.74
N LEU A 9 13.08 -6.92 -4.45
CA LEU A 9 13.70 -8.11 -5.01
C LEU A 9 14.76 -8.61 -4.03
N ILE A 10 14.51 -9.79 -3.45
CA ILE A 10 15.38 -10.38 -2.41
C ILE A 10 15.96 -11.71 -2.86
N ASP A 11 17.17 -12.02 -2.46
CA ASP A 11 17.82 -13.30 -2.71
C ASP A 11 17.04 -14.46 -2.09
N ARG A 12 16.84 -15.54 -2.83
CA ARG A 12 15.99 -16.69 -2.45
C ARG A 12 16.51 -17.50 -1.26
N SER A 13 17.78 -17.38 -0.94
CA SER A 13 18.41 -18.16 0.15
C SER A 13 18.63 -17.33 1.40
N THR A 14 18.91 -16.05 1.25
CA THR A 14 19.32 -15.17 2.35
C THR A 14 18.27 -14.13 2.75
N GLY A 15 17.31 -13.84 1.88
CA GLY A 15 16.33 -12.76 2.11
C GLY A 15 16.91 -11.34 2.02
N VAL A 16 18.17 -11.19 1.56
CA VAL A 16 18.82 -9.88 1.38
C VAL A 16 18.39 -9.29 0.03
N PRO A 17 18.08 -7.98 -0.06
CA PRO A 17 17.79 -7.34 -1.34
C PRO A 17 18.91 -7.48 -2.36
N VAL A 18 18.55 -7.72 -3.64
CA VAL A 18 19.50 -7.94 -4.74
C VAL A 18 19.14 -7.09 -5.97
N PRO A 19 20.13 -6.51 -6.69
CA PRO A 19 19.92 -5.53 -7.75
C PRO A 19 19.63 -6.20 -9.10
N VAL A 20 18.55 -6.96 -9.21
CA VAL A 20 18.19 -7.74 -10.43
C VAL A 20 17.01 -7.15 -11.21
N ALA A 21 16.56 -5.92 -10.88
CA ALA A 21 15.40 -5.29 -11.52
C ALA A 21 15.49 -5.27 -13.05
N ASP A 22 16.65 -4.97 -13.65
CA ASP A 22 16.80 -4.91 -15.10
C ASP A 22 16.47 -6.25 -15.77
N GLY A 23 16.93 -7.36 -15.17
CA GLY A 23 16.62 -8.72 -15.63
C GLY A 23 15.13 -9.04 -15.50
N VAL A 24 14.53 -8.67 -14.35
CA VAL A 24 13.10 -8.89 -14.08
C VAL A 24 12.24 -8.08 -15.07
N LEU A 25 12.58 -6.82 -15.33
CA LEU A 25 11.90 -5.97 -16.31
C LEU A 25 11.97 -6.57 -17.73
N ALA A 26 13.15 -7.03 -18.14
CA ALA A 26 13.33 -7.67 -19.44
C ALA A 26 12.53 -8.97 -19.55
N GLY A 27 12.53 -9.79 -18.51
CA GLY A 27 11.76 -11.03 -18.43
C GLY A 27 10.25 -10.79 -18.44
N ALA A 28 9.75 -9.81 -17.69
CA ALA A 28 8.33 -9.45 -17.67
C ALA A 28 7.84 -9.00 -19.05
N ARG A 29 8.63 -8.20 -19.78
CA ARG A 29 8.32 -7.80 -21.17
C ARG A 29 8.28 -8.96 -22.15
N ALA A 30 9.08 -9.99 -21.92
CA ALA A 30 9.14 -11.18 -22.77
C ALA A 30 7.96 -12.15 -22.54
N THR A 31 7.36 -12.12 -21.37
CA THR A 31 6.19 -12.93 -21.03
C THR A 31 4.95 -12.38 -21.69
N ARG A 32 4.65 -12.51 -22.91
CA ARG A 32 3.47 -12.02 -23.66
C ARG A 32 2.10 -12.25 -22.95
N VAL A 33 1.99 -11.86 -21.67
CA VAL A 33 0.72 -11.86 -20.98
C VAL A 33 -0.11 -10.70 -21.53
N PRO A 34 -1.34 -10.91 -22.01
CA PRO A 34 -2.16 -9.85 -22.56
C PRO A 34 -2.36 -8.77 -21.49
N ASP A 35 -1.72 -7.63 -21.70
CA ASP A 35 -1.88 -6.38 -20.95
C ASP A 35 -2.01 -6.57 -19.41
N PRO A 36 -0.95 -6.94 -18.70
CA PRO A 36 -0.99 -7.23 -17.28
C PRO A 36 -1.04 -5.97 -16.38
N GLY A 37 -1.13 -4.76 -16.95
CA GLY A 37 -0.67 -3.54 -16.30
C GLY A 37 0.82 -3.34 -16.59
N GLY A 38 1.43 -2.33 -15.98
CA GLY A 38 2.85 -2.04 -16.17
C GLY A 38 3.71 -2.81 -15.15
N VAL A 39 4.88 -3.26 -15.60
CA VAL A 39 6.00 -3.57 -14.70
C VAL A 39 7.08 -2.56 -15.02
N VAL A 40 7.39 -1.68 -14.06
CA VAL A 40 8.33 -0.56 -14.25
C VAL A 40 9.45 -0.60 -13.23
N GLY A 41 10.56 0.05 -13.58
CA GLY A 41 11.74 0.13 -12.71
C GLY A 41 11.64 1.32 -11.77
N GLU A 42 12.21 1.16 -10.60
CA GLU A 42 12.35 2.18 -9.57
C GLU A 42 13.76 2.79 -9.55
N MET A 43 13.96 3.78 -8.65
CA MET A 43 15.26 4.45 -8.48
C MET A 43 16.36 3.47 -8.06
N GLN A 44 16.03 2.40 -7.33
CA GLN A 44 16.96 1.37 -6.92
C GLN A 44 16.69 0.06 -7.65
N ARG A 45 17.76 -0.65 -8.03
CA ARG A 45 17.70 -1.93 -8.78
C ARG A 45 17.26 -3.12 -7.92
N GLU A 46 17.08 -2.92 -6.64
CA GLU A 46 16.49 -3.87 -5.68
C GLU A 46 14.97 -3.75 -5.61
N MET A 47 14.36 -2.86 -6.39
CA MET A 47 12.94 -2.57 -6.35
C MET A 47 12.32 -2.69 -7.75
N ILE A 48 11.03 -2.98 -7.76
CA ILE A 48 10.20 -3.02 -8.97
C ILE A 48 8.80 -2.53 -8.61
N GLU A 49 8.17 -1.80 -9.52
CA GLU A 49 6.78 -1.39 -9.38
C GLU A 49 5.89 -2.19 -10.32
N VAL A 50 4.73 -2.58 -9.85
CA VAL A 50 3.67 -3.24 -10.63
C VAL A 50 2.39 -2.43 -10.56
N THR A 51 1.81 -2.12 -11.73
CA THR A 51 0.61 -1.31 -11.83
C THR A 51 -0.56 -2.13 -12.38
N THR A 52 -1.78 -1.82 -11.93
CA THR A 52 -2.99 -2.39 -12.52
C THR A 52 -3.55 -1.49 -13.60
N ARG A 53 -4.40 -2.03 -14.47
CA ARG A 53 -5.31 -1.23 -15.28
C ARG A 53 -6.38 -0.56 -14.40
N PRO A 54 -7.10 0.45 -14.93
CA PRO A 54 -8.29 0.96 -14.27
C PRO A 54 -9.38 -0.10 -14.15
N HIS A 55 -9.93 -0.27 -12.95
CA HIS A 55 -11.05 -1.18 -12.66
C HIS A 55 -12.23 -0.43 -12.05
N THR A 56 -13.42 -0.89 -12.34
CA THR A 56 -14.68 -0.47 -11.69
C THR A 56 -15.09 -1.45 -10.58
N SER A 57 -14.64 -2.70 -10.65
CA SER A 57 -14.90 -3.76 -9.67
C SER A 57 -13.68 -3.98 -8.77
N LEU A 58 -13.89 -3.95 -7.46
CA LEU A 58 -12.86 -4.23 -6.46
C LEU A 58 -12.39 -5.69 -6.52
N ALA A 59 -13.28 -6.63 -6.83
CA ALA A 59 -12.93 -8.04 -7.01
C ALA A 59 -12.02 -8.25 -8.25
N ALA A 60 -12.31 -7.55 -9.36
CA ALA A 60 -11.47 -7.61 -10.55
C ALA A 60 -10.08 -6.98 -10.31
N LEU A 61 -10.02 -5.87 -9.56
CA LEU A 61 -8.77 -5.28 -9.10
C LEU A 61 -7.94 -6.31 -8.30
N GLY A 62 -8.57 -6.98 -7.33
CA GLY A 62 -7.93 -7.99 -6.50
C GLY A 62 -7.37 -9.16 -7.33
N GLY A 63 -8.11 -9.61 -8.34
CA GLY A 63 -7.62 -10.61 -9.29
C GLY A 63 -6.33 -10.17 -9.99
N GLN A 64 -6.31 -8.93 -10.49
CA GLN A 64 -5.11 -8.40 -11.17
C GLN A 64 -3.93 -8.17 -10.21
N VAL A 65 -4.14 -7.73 -8.98
CA VAL A 65 -3.09 -7.64 -7.96
C VAL A 65 -2.43 -9.00 -7.74
N LEU A 66 -3.22 -10.06 -7.60
CA LEU A 66 -2.71 -11.43 -7.46
C LEU A 66 -1.92 -11.87 -8.70
N ASP A 67 -2.43 -11.59 -9.90
CA ASP A 67 -1.78 -11.96 -11.16
C ASP A 67 -0.45 -11.20 -11.35
N ASN A 68 -0.42 -9.91 -11.03
CA ASN A 68 0.79 -9.08 -11.07
C ASN A 68 1.87 -9.60 -10.13
N ARG A 69 1.53 -9.85 -8.86
CA ARG A 69 2.47 -10.41 -7.88
C ARG A 69 3.00 -11.78 -8.32
N ALA A 70 2.13 -12.64 -8.85
CA ALA A 70 2.53 -13.96 -9.34
C ALA A 70 3.44 -13.88 -10.58
N LEU A 71 3.16 -12.96 -11.51
CA LEU A 71 4.01 -12.73 -12.68
C LEU A 71 5.42 -12.31 -12.28
N VAL A 72 5.51 -11.28 -11.43
CA VAL A 72 6.82 -10.76 -11.00
C VAL A 72 7.58 -11.79 -10.20
N GLU A 73 6.93 -12.54 -9.32
CA GLU A 73 7.53 -13.64 -8.59
C GLU A 73 8.06 -14.72 -9.54
N GLN A 74 7.27 -15.13 -10.54
CA GLN A 74 7.71 -16.12 -11.53
C GLN A 74 8.96 -15.65 -12.29
N VAL A 75 8.99 -14.37 -12.69
CA VAL A 75 10.13 -13.81 -13.43
C VAL A 75 11.34 -13.67 -12.51
N ALA A 76 11.18 -13.13 -11.30
CA ALA A 76 12.25 -12.94 -10.33
C ALA A 76 12.94 -14.26 -9.97
N ASN A 77 12.17 -15.35 -9.89
CA ASN A 77 12.71 -16.70 -9.65
C ASN A 77 13.75 -17.12 -10.70
N GLY A 78 13.58 -16.71 -11.94
CA GLY A 78 14.57 -16.95 -13.02
C GLY A 78 15.91 -16.26 -12.80
N PHE A 79 15.97 -15.26 -11.93
CA PHE A 79 17.16 -14.50 -11.55
C PHE A 79 17.64 -14.81 -10.12
N GLY A 80 17.15 -15.90 -9.50
CA GLY A 80 17.54 -16.29 -8.14
C GLY A 80 16.96 -15.40 -7.04
N ALA A 81 15.91 -14.63 -7.35
CA ALA A 81 15.26 -13.71 -6.43
C ALA A 81 13.79 -14.05 -6.18
N HIS A 82 13.22 -13.50 -5.11
CA HIS A 82 11.80 -13.39 -4.85
C HIS A 82 11.35 -11.94 -4.94
N ALA A 83 10.10 -11.70 -5.32
CA ALA A 83 9.44 -10.41 -5.22
C ALA A 83 8.67 -10.33 -3.89
N ALA A 84 9.22 -9.59 -2.93
CA ALA A 84 8.71 -9.53 -1.57
C ALA A 84 7.92 -8.23 -1.31
N PRO A 85 6.67 -8.30 -0.82
CA PRO A 85 5.89 -7.13 -0.42
C PRO A 85 6.36 -6.66 0.97
N LEU A 86 7.52 -6.04 1.02
CA LEU A 86 8.15 -5.46 2.21
C LEU A 86 8.31 -3.96 2.00
N ALA A 87 7.75 -3.16 2.89
CA ALA A 87 7.78 -1.72 2.72
C ALA A 87 9.12 -1.07 3.08
N THR A 88 9.99 -1.77 3.81
CA THR A 88 11.42 -1.47 4.00
C THR A 88 12.22 -2.76 4.04
N SER A 89 13.54 -2.69 3.78
CA SER A 89 14.41 -3.88 3.93
C SER A 89 14.65 -4.20 5.40
N PRO A 90 14.26 -5.41 5.88
CA PRO A 90 14.61 -5.85 7.22
C PRO A 90 16.13 -6.00 7.41
N THR A 91 16.84 -6.43 6.37
CA THR A 91 18.29 -6.67 6.40
C THR A 91 19.08 -5.44 5.95
N PRO A 92 20.33 -5.25 6.41
CA PRO A 92 21.20 -4.22 5.88
C PRO A 92 21.46 -4.43 4.39
N VAL A 93 21.46 -3.32 3.62
CA VAL A 93 21.75 -3.33 2.17
C VAL A 93 22.36 -2.00 1.76
N THR A 94 23.23 -2.03 0.76
CA THR A 94 23.68 -0.84 0.04
C THR A 94 22.95 -0.81 -1.30
N PRO A 95 21.97 0.10 -1.50
CA PRO A 95 21.19 0.13 -2.73
C PRO A 95 22.00 0.48 -3.97
N HIS A 96 21.66 -0.13 -5.10
CA HIS A 96 22.23 0.15 -6.41
C HIS A 96 21.26 1.01 -7.22
N VAL A 97 21.75 2.17 -7.66
CA VAL A 97 20.93 3.11 -8.45
C VAL A 97 20.68 2.54 -9.84
N SER A 98 19.43 2.65 -10.30
CA SER A 98 19.03 2.33 -11.67
C SER A 98 19.67 3.31 -12.67
N ASP A 99 19.96 2.82 -13.87
CA ASP A 99 20.50 3.67 -14.92
C ASP A 99 19.47 4.72 -15.35
N GLY A 100 19.89 5.97 -15.39
CA GLY A 100 19.04 7.07 -15.79
C GLY A 100 19.55 8.43 -15.29
N ALA A 101 19.58 9.42 -16.19
CA ALA A 101 20.08 10.76 -15.86
C ALA A 101 19.31 11.43 -14.71
N ARG A 102 17.99 11.13 -14.57
CA ARG A 102 17.15 11.65 -13.49
C ARG A 102 17.60 11.11 -12.13
N TYR A 103 17.77 9.80 -12.01
CA TYR A 103 18.18 9.15 -10.76
C TYR A 103 19.59 9.53 -10.33
N HIS A 104 20.52 9.64 -11.28
CA HIS A 104 21.87 10.14 -10.99
C HIS A 104 21.86 11.58 -10.46
N ARG A 105 21.00 12.47 -11.04
CA ARG A 105 20.82 13.83 -10.49
C ARG A 105 20.23 13.81 -9.09
N MET A 106 19.28 12.91 -8.81
CA MET A 106 18.72 12.75 -7.45
C MET A 106 19.81 12.34 -6.46
N MET A 107 20.63 11.35 -6.81
CA MET A 107 21.75 10.90 -5.97
C MET A 107 22.76 12.00 -5.66
N GLN A 108 23.04 12.88 -6.63
CA GLN A 108 23.96 14.01 -6.45
C GLN A 108 23.36 15.11 -5.58
N ARG A 109 22.06 15.37 -5.74
CA ARG A 109 21.40 16.54 -5.15
C ARG A 109 20.95 16.33 -3.72
N TYR A 110 20.43 15.12 -3.38
CA TYR A 110 19.78 14.87 -2.10
C TYR A 110 20.66 14.11 -1.09
N GLY A 111 21.96 14.04 -1.36
CA GLY A 111 22.97 13.51 -0.42
C GLY A 111 22.73 12.07 -0.01
N SER A 112 22.50 11.83 1.30
CA SER A 112 22.30 10.48 1.83
C SER A 112 20.88 9.95 1.67
N ILE A 113 19.86 10.79 1.48
CA ILE A 113 18.45 10.37 1.46
C ILE A 113 18.19 9.23 0.46
N PRO A 114 18.53 9.36 -0.84
CA PRO A 114 18.29 8.30 -1.81
C PRO A 114 19.18 7.06 -1.60
N ARG A 115 20.20 7.14 -0.73
CA ARG A 115 21.12 6.03 -0.40
C ARG A 115 20.69 5.22 0.80
N GLN A 116 19.77 5.71 1.61
CA GLN A 116 19.37 5.10 2.89
C GLN A 116 18.10 4.26 2.79
N GLY A 117 17.33 4.39 1.71
CA GLY A 117 16.00 3.84 1.68
C GLY A 117 15.68 2.96 0.47
N LEU A 118 15.43 1.69 0.75
CA LEU A 118 14.52 0.89 -0.06
C LEU A 118 13.16 1.02 0.61
N THR A 119 12.27 1.83 0.03
CA THR A 119 10.92 2.09 0.56
C THR A 119 9.89 1.72 -0.49
N CYS A 120 9.04 0.75 -0.18
CA CYS A 120 8.01 0.23 -1.07
C CYS A 120 6.62 0.60 -0.56
N GLY A 121 5.87 1.31 -1.37
CA GLY A 121 4.52 1.77 -1.08
C GLY A 121 3.43 1.05 -1.86
N LEU A 122 2.21 1.39 -1.48
CA LEU A 122 0.99 1.19 -2.26
C LEU A 122 0.44 2.55 -2.63
N HIS A 123 0.26 2.81 -3.93
CA HIS A 123 -0.44 3.98 -4.42
C HIS A 123 -1.83 3.58 -4.94
N VAL A 124 -2.84 4.39 -4.63
CA VAL A 124 -4.20 4.14 -5.08
C VAL A 124 -4.69 5.34 -5.87
N HIS A 125 -5.06 5.11 -7.13
CA HIS A 125 -5.61 6.10 -8.04
C HIS A 125 -7.12 5.94 -8.14
N VAL A 126 -7.88 7.03 -7.89
CA VAL A 126 -9.32 7.08 -8.07
C VAL A 126 -9.66 8.21 -9.02
N ALA A 127 -10.50 7.92 -10.02
CA ALA A 127 -10.92 8.91 -11.01
C ALA A 127 -11.70 10.06 -10.38
N ILE A 128 -11.55 11.25 -10.96
CA ILE A 128 -12.26 12.48 -10.63
C ILE A 128 -12.83 13.10 -11.90
N ASP A 129 -13.93 13.83 -11.75
CA ASP A 129 -14.60 14.47 -12.90
C ASP A 129 -13.92 15.78 -13.33
N SER A 130 -13.20 16.44 -12.40
CA SER A 130 -12.46 17.66 -12.69
C SER A 130 -11.31 17.89 -11.70
N PRO A 131 -10.29 18.71 -12.07
CA PRO A 131 -9.25 19.11 -11.12
C PRO A 131 -9.82 19.86 -9.90
N ALA A 132 -10.86 20.66 -10.06
CA ALA A 132 -11.51 21.36 -8.95
C ALA A 132 -12.13 20.38 -7.95
N GLU A 133 -12.82 19.34 -8.44
CA GLU A 133 -13.31 18.24 -7.60
C GLU A 133 -12.14 17.53 -6.89
N GLY A 134 -11.10 17.21 -7.64
CA GLY A 134 -9.92 16.52 -7.09
C GLY A 134 -9.29 17.31 -5.94
N VAL A 135 -9.15 18.62 -6.06
CA VAL A 135 -8.63 19.47 -4.97
C VAL A 135 -9.57 19.48 -3.77
N ALA A 136 -10.88 19.56 -4.01
CA ALA A 136 -11.86 19.48 -2.94
C ALA A 136 -11.86 18.13 -2.21
N VAL A 137 -11.58 17.04 -2.96
CA VAL A 137 -11.37 15.70 -2.40
C VAL A 137 -10.10 15.68 -1.55
N LEU A 138 -8.96 16.18 -2.06
CA LEU A 138 -7.70 16.23 -1.32
C LEU A 138 -7.87 16.94 0.03
N ASP A 139 -8.54 18.08 0.03
CA ASP A 139 -8.79 18.87 1.24
C ASP A 139 -9.59 18.10 2.30
N ARG A 140 -10.50 17.21 1.89
CA ARG A 140 -11.36 16.44 2.80
C ARG A 140 -10.72 15.15 3.29
N ILE A 141 -10.04 14.41 2.39
CA ILE A 141 -9.50 13.09 2.76
C ILE A 141 -8.23 13.19 3.62
N ARG A 142 -7.52 14.31 3.63
CA ARG A 142 -6.22 14.46 4.29
C ARG A 142 -6.20 14.13 5.77
N THR A 143 -7.32 14.31 6.48
CA THR A 143 -7.44 13.98 7.91
C THR A 143 -7.67 12.48 8.17
N TRP A 144 -8.02 11.71 7.14
CA TRP A 144 -8.22 10.27 7.19
C TRP A 144 -6.98 9.47 6.72
N THR A 145 -6.01 10.11 6.05
CA THR A 145 -4.79 9.43 5.58
C THR A 145 -4.00 8.73 6.69
N PRO A 146 -3.96 9.22 7.96
CA PRO A 146 -3.28 8.50 9.05
C PRO A 146 -3.85 7.10 9.29
N VAL A 147 -5.16 6.90 9.08
CA VAL A 147 -5.79 5.58 9.23
C VAL A 147 -5.26 4.60 8.20
N LEU A 148 -5.02 5.05 6.97
CA LEU A 148 -4.44 4.21 5.90
C LEU A 148 -3.00 3.80 6.22
N ILE A 149 -2.20 4.68 6.85
CA ILE A 149 -0.85 4.33 7.34
C ILE A 149 -0.93 3.18 8.34
N ALA A 150 -1.84 3.27 9.29
CA ALA A 150 -2.00 2.22 10.32
C ALA A 150 -2.50 0.90 9.74
N LEU A 151 -3.47 0.94 8.81
CA LEU A 151 -4.02 -0.26 8.15
C LEU A 151 -2.97 -0.98 7.29
N SER A 152 -2.12 -0.22 6.61
CA SER A 152 -1.10 -0.75 5.72
C SER A 152 0.21 -1.14 6.40
N ALA A 153 0.41 -0.78 7.68
CA ALA A 153 1.70 -0.89 8.39
C ALA A 153 2.41 -2.22 8.15
N ASN A 154 3.58 -2.16 7.49
CA ASN A 154 4.33 -3.33 7.04
C ASN A 154 5.85 -3.09 6.99
N SER A 155 6.38 -2.19 7.83
CA SER A 155 7.80 -1.85 7.86
C SER A 155 8.37 -1.69 9.28
N PRO A 156 8.29 -2.72 10.15
CA PRO A 156 8.79 -2.62 11.51
C PRO A 156 10.32 -2.69 11.59
N PHE A 157 10.96 -3.34 10.62
CA PHE A 157 12.40 -3.53 10.57
C PHE A 157 13.02 -2.68 9.45
N HIS A 158 14.19 -2.13 9.74
CA HIS A 158 14.98 -1.40 8.76
C HIS A 158 16.48 -1.57 9.04
N ALA A 159 17.25 -1.91 8.00
CA ALA A 159 18.70 -2.01 8.06
C ALA A 159 19.25 -2.85 9.25
N GLY A 160 18.57 -3.94 9.58
CA GLY A 160 19.02 -4.88 10.60
C GLY A 160 18.47 -4.64 12.01
N VAL A 161 17.59 -3.65 12.22
CA VAL A 161 17.05 -3.30 13.54
C VAL A 161 15.53 -3.23 13.55
N ASP A 162 14.90 -3.55 14.68
CA ASP A 162 13.51 -3.17 14.96
C ASP A 162 13.49 -1.67 15.27
N THR A 163 12.76 -0.92 14.48
CA THR A 163 12.71 0.54 14.55
C THR A 163 11.79 1.07 15.65
N GLY A 164 11.01 0.19 16.26
CA GLY A 164 9.94 0.56 17.19
C GLY A 164 8.68 1.10 16.51
N HIS A 165 8.68 1.29 15.17
CA HIS A 165 7.53 1.76 14.41
C HIS A 165 6.80 0.60 13.74
N ALA A 166 5.51 0.74 13.50
CA ALA A 166 4.74 -0.19 12.67
C ALA A 166 4.93 0.10 11.16
N SER A 167 5.04 1.40 10.79
CA SER A 167 5.39 1.87 9.45
C SER A 167 6.62 2.77 9.49
N PHE A 168 7.82 2.19 9.46
CA PHE A 168 9.05 2.98 9.35
C PHE A 168 9.21 3.60 7.96
N ARG A 169 8.60 3.03 6.93
CA ARG A 169 8.55 3.63 5.59
C ARG A 169 8.03 5.07 5.65
N SER A 170 6.95 5.34 6.39
CA SER A 170 6.41 6.69 6.55
C SER A 170 7.44 7.65 7.16
N ILE A 171 8.26 7.19 8.10
CA ILE A 171 9.33 7.99 8.72
C ILE A 171 10.48 8.21 7.74
N ALA A 172 10.93 7.17 7.05
CA ALA A 172 11.98 7.26 6.05
C ALA A 172 11.57 8.18 4.88
N TRP A 173 10.32 8.05 4.41
CA TRP A 173 9.76 8.89 3.35
C TRP A 173 9.68 10.37 3.72
N SER A 174 9.40 10.68 4.99
CA SER A 174 9.30 12.06 5.49
C SER A 174 10.60 12.88 5.39
N GLN A 175 11.72 12.24 5.07
CA GLN A 175 13.00 12.93 4.83
C GLN A 175 13.05 13.66 3.47
N TRP A 176 12.18 13.28 2.51
CA TRP A 176 12.11 13.97 1.24
C TRP A 176 11.47 15.36 1.41
N PRO A 177 11.99 16.40 0.74
CA PRO A 177 11.64 17.80 1.05
C PRO A 177 10.17 18.15 0.83
N SER A 178 9.45 17.42 0.00
CA SER A 178 8.04 17.64 -0.29
C SER A 178 7.11 16.63 0.37
N ALA A 179 7.66 15.67 1.15
CA ALA A 179 6.85 14.60 1.73
C ALA A 179 5.95 15.10 2.88
N GLY A 180 4.78 14.51 2.94
CA GLY A 180 3.85 14.70 4.04
C GLY A 180 2.57 15.45 3.69
N PRO A 181 1.75 15.76 4.71
CA PRO A 181 0.49 16.44 4.53
C PRO A 181 0.68 17.92 4.22
N MET A 182 -0.20 18.45 3.38
CA MET A 182 -0.27 19.87 3.05
C MET A 182 -1.40 20.56 3.81
N GLU A 183 -1.31 21.90 3.87
CA GLU A 183 -2.45 22.71 4.26
C GLU A 183 -3.56 22.60 3.21
N ARG A 184 -4.77 22.93 3.64
CA ARG A 184 -5.92 22.96 2.75
C ARG A 184 -5.67 23.91 1.58
N PHE A 185 -5.95 23.45 0.37
CA PHE A 185 -5.79 24.25 -0.84
C PHE A 185 -6.98 25.19 -1.08
N GLY A 186 -8.21 24.71 -0.89
CA GLY A 186 -9.45 25.46 -1.06
C GLY A 186 -9.89 25.69 -2.50
N SER A 187 -8.95 25.73 -3.47
CA SER A 187 -9.28 25.83 -4.90
C SER A 187 -8.19 25.22 -5.80
N GLU A 188 -8.55 24.93 -7.05
CA GLU A 188 -7.63 24.44 -8.07
C GLU A 188 -6.50 25.45 -8.35
N GLU A 189 -6.83 26.75 -8.44
CA GLU A 189 -5.86 27.82 -8.71
C GLU A 189 -4.81 27.85 -7.59
N ARG A 190 -5.26 27.73 -6.33
CA ARG A 190 -4.33 27.71 -5.19
C ARG A 190 -3.49 26.43 -5.16
N TYR A 191 -4.07 25.26 -5.45
CA TYR A 191 -3.30 24.02 -5.59
C TYR A 191 -2.17 24.20 -6.62
N ARG A 192 -2.51 24.70 -7.81
CA ARG A 192 -1.54 24.97 -8.88
C ARG A 192 -0.49 25.99 -8.45
N ALA A 193 -0.89 27.10 -7.84
CA ALA A 193 0.03 28.12 -7.36
C ALA A 193 1.00 27.59 -6.29
N VAL A 194 0.53 26.73 -5.37
CA VAL A 194 1.36 26.09 -4.33
C VAL A 194 2.36 25.12 -4.95
N THR A 195 1.91 24.19 -5.80
CA THR A 195 2.79 23.18 -6.42
C THR A 195 3.83 23.81 -7.35
N GLU A 196 3.44 24.80 -8.16
CA GLU A 196 4.39 25.60 -8.93
C GLU A 196 5.36 26.39 -8.03
N GLY A 197 4.87 26.91 -6.90
CA GLY A 197 5.69 27.55 -5.89
C GLY A 197 6.77 26.62 -5.34
N MET A 198 6.38 25.38 -5.00
CA MET A 198 7.33 24.35 -4.55
C MET A 198 8.40 24.06 -5.60
N LEU A 199 8.03 23.91 -6.87
CA LEU A 199 8.97 23.71 -7.98
C LEU A 199 9.90 24.91 -8.17
N ARG A 200 9.39 26.16 -8.11
CA ARG A 200 10.19 27.39 -8.22
C ARG A 200 11.24 27.55 -7.14
N THR A 201 11.09 26.91 -5.96
CA THR A 201 12.16 26.90 -4.94
C THR A 201 13.45 26.27 -5.46
N GLY A 202 13.35 25.48 -6.52
CA GLY A 202 14.46 24.69 -7.02
C GLY A 202 14.86 23.55 -6.08
N ALA A 203 14.17 23.29 -4.97
CA ALA A 203 14.42 22.14 -4.09
C ALA A 203 14.03 20.82 -4.76
N LEU A 204 13.02 20.82 -5.61
CA LEU A 204 12.55 19.68 -6.38
C LEU A 204 13.14 19.70 -7.80
N LEU A 205 13.44 18.53 -8.37
CA LEU A 205 13.93 18.44 -9.75
C LEU A 205 12.80 18.54 -10.79
N ASP A 206 11.64 18.01 -10.46
CA ASP A 206 10.47 17.90 -11.34
C ASP A 206 9.19 17.64 -10.53
N GLU A 207 8.04 17.66 -11.21
CA GLU A 207 6.72 17.39 -10.61
C GLU A 207 6.59 15.99 -10.03
N GLY A 208 7.32 15.00 -10.55
CA GLY A 208 7.38 13.65 -9.98
C GLY A 208 7.88 13.60 -8.54
N MET A 209 8.55 14.69 -8.08
CA MET A 209 9.00 14.83 -6.70
C MET A 209 8.01 15.54 -5.78
N LEU A 210 6.78 15.75 -6.19
CA LEU A 210 5.70 16.19 -5.31
C LEU A 210 5.20 14.99 -4.48
N TYR A 211 5.96 14.66 -3.41
CA TYR A 211 5.74 13.48 -2.56
C TYR A 211 4.69 13.72 -1.47
N LEU A 212 3.64 14.46 -1.79
CA LEU A 212 2.52 14.70 -0.89
C LEU A 212 1.83 13.40 -0.50
N ASP A 213 1.20 13.36 0.67
CA ASP A 213 0.42 12.20 1.16
C ASP A 213 -0.67 11.76 0.17
N ALA A 214 -1.30 12.74 -0.49
CA ALA A 214 -2.17 12.57 -1.64
C ALA A 214 -2.01 13.76 -2.58
N ARG A 215 -2.19 13.55 -3.90
CA ARG A 215 -2.05 14.60 -4.92
C ARG A 215 -2.99 14.37 -6.10
N LEU A 216 -3.14 15.38 -6.97
CA LEU A 216 -3.62 15.13 -8.32
C LEU A 216 -2.53 14.40 -9.10
N SER A 217 -2.92 13.34 -9.81
CA SER A 217 -1.96 12.63 -10.66
C SER A 217 -1.58 13.50 -11.84
N HIS A 218 -0.29 13.50 -12.17
CA HIS A 218 0.24 14.20 -13.33
C HIS A 218 -0.18 13.53 -14.65
N ALA A 219 -0.27 12.19 -14.66
CA ALA A 219 -0.48 11.42 -15.88
C ALA A 219 -1.96 11.05 -16.14
N HIS A 220 -2.79 11.07 -15.10
CA HIS A 220 -4.16 10.55 -15.16
C HIS A 220 -5.15 11.51 -14.48
N PRO A 221 -6.41 11.56 -14.89
CA PRO A 221 -7.44 12.37 -14.22
C PRO A 221 -7.89 11.68 -12.90
N THR A 222 -6.98 11.58 -11.94
CA THR A 222 -7.20 10.88 -10.66
C THR A 222 -6.65 11.67 -9.48
N VAL A 223 -7.22 11.43 -8.30
CA VAL A 223 -6.54 11.62 -7.04
C VAL A 223 -5.68 10.37 -6.78
N GLU A 224 -4.43 10.57 -6.40
CA GLU A 224 -3.44 9.55 -6.08
C GLU A 224 -3.13 9.63 -4.58
N VAL A 225 -3.49 8.59 -3.82
CA VAL A 225 -3.16 8.45 -2.39
C VAL A 225 -1.92 7.57 -2.25
N ARG A 226 -0.89 8.05 -1.52
CA ARG A 226 0.48 7.51 -1.52
C ARG A 226 1.02 7.10 -0.14
N VAL A 227 0.23 7.27 0.92
CA VAL A 227 0.71 7.11 2.31
C VAL A 227 0.94 5.67 2.74
N ALA A 228 0.32 4.71 2.06
CA ALA A 228 0.31 3.32 2.48
C ALA A 228 1.65 2.61 2.23
N ASP A 229 2.10 1.81 3.20
CA ASP A 229 3.09 0.77 2.95
C ASP A 229 2.52 -0.23 1.93
N VAL A 230 3.36 -0.88 1.11
CA VAL A 230 2.88 -2.04 0.35
C VAL A 230 2.44 -3.12 1.33
N PRO A 231 1.18 -3.58 1.28
CA PRO A 231 0.70 -4.56 2.25
C PRO A 231 1.30 -5.95 2.03
N LEU A 232 1.57 -6.65 3.12
CA LEU A 232 2.04 -8.03 3.08
C LEU A 232 1.03 -8.95 2.38
N ASP A 233 -0.25 -8.80 2.70
CA ASP A 233 -1.36 -9.58 2.13
C ASP A 233 -2.07 -8.79 1.02
N PRO A 234 -2.23 -9.34 -0.19
CA PRO A 234 -2.96 -8.67 -1.28
C PRO A 234 -4.42 -8.36 -0.95
N GLY A 235 -5.04 -9.08 -0.01
CA GLY A 235 -6.38 -8.76 0.49
C GLY A 235 -6.42 -7.41 1.20
N VAL A 236 -5.35 -7.02 1.89
CA VAL A 236 -5.22 -5.69 2.52
C VAL A 236 -5.08 -4.60 1.46
N THR A 237 -4.33 -4.85 0.37
CA THR A 237 -4.26 -3.94 -0.79
C THR A 237 -5.66 -3.64 -1.32
N VAL A 238 -6.47 -4.68 -1.53
CA VAL A 238 -7.85 -4.55 -2.02
C VAL A 238 -8.74 -3.78 -1.03
N THR A 239 -8.61 -4.07 0.27
CA THR A 239 -9.35 -3.38 1.33
C THR A 239 -9.03 -1.89 1.36
N ILE A 240 -7.74 -1.53 1.28
CA ILE A 240 -7.29 -0.13 1.23
C ILE A 240 -7.78 0.56 -0.04
N ALA A 241 -7.70 -0.10 -1.21
CA ALA A 241 -8.20 0.45 -2.46
C ALA A 241 -9.71 0.74 -2.40
N GLY A 242 -10.50 -0.15 -1.78
CA GLY A 242 -11.92 0.06 -1.55
C GLY A 242 -12.21 1.23 -0.62
N LEU A 243 -11.48 1.34 0.49
CA LEU A 243 -11.59 2.47 1.41
C LEU A 243 -11.22 3.79 0.73
N VAL A 244 -10.11 3.84 -0.01
CA VAL A 244 -9.67 5.05 -0.73
C VAL A 244 -10.70 5.47 -1.77
N ARG A 245 -11.26 4.52 -2.55
CA ARG A 245 -12.36 4.84 -3.48
C ARG A 245 -13.54 5.45 -2.75
N ALA A 246 -13.99 4.83 -1.68
CA ALA A 246 -15.13 5.32 -0.91
C ALA A 246 -14.85 6.67 -0.24
N MET A 247 -13.61 6.92 0.22
CA MET A 247 -13.20 8.24 0.72
C MET A 247 -13.29 9.33 -0.36
N VAL A 248 -12.83 9.03 -1.58
CA VAL A 248 -12.88 9.96 -2.72
C VAL A 248 -14.34 10.24 -3.11
N ASP A 249 -15.15 9.20 -3.25
CA ASP A 249 -16.57 9.34 -3.64
C ASP A 249 -17.35 10.12 -2.56
N THR A 250 -17.14 9.82 -1.27
CA THR A 250 -17.76 10.55 -0.16
C THR A 250 -17.35 12.02 -0.18
N ALA A 251 -16.05 12.30 -0.33
CA ALA A 251 -15.54 13.67 -0.35
C ALA A 251 -16.05 14.47 -1.55
N ALA A 252 -16.19 13.84 -2.71
CA ALA A 252 -16.76 14.45 -3.91
C ALA A 252 -18.24 14.79 -3.72
N GLU A 253 -19.01 13.89 -3.11
CA GLU A 253 -20.43 14.13 -2.80
C GLU A 253 -20.61 15.24 -1.76
N GLU A 254 -19.80 15.24 -0.69
CA GLU A 254 -19.77 16.31 0.29
C GLU A 254 -19.47 17.67 -0.33
N TRP A 255 -18.52 17.73 -1.27
CA TRP A 255 -18.20 18.95 -2.00
C TRP A 255 -19.36 19.40 -2.89
N ARG A 256 -19.99 18.51 -3.66
CA ARG A 256 -21.13 18.83 -4.54
C ARG A 256 -22.34 19.29 -3.73
N SER A 257 -22.56 18.74 -2.55
CA SER A 257 -23.65 19.14 -1.64
C SER A 257 -23.36 20.41 -0.85
N GLY A 258 -22.15 20.99 -0.97
CA GLY A 258 -21.75 22.18 -0.22
C GLY A 258 -21.50 21.94 1.28
N SER A 259 -21.27 20.68 1.66
CA SER A 259 -20.93 20.32 3.04
C SER A 259 -19.62 20.98 3.47
N LEU A 260 -19.61 21.55 4.67
CA LEU A 260 -18.42 22.20 5.22
C LEU A 260 -17.35 21.15 5.53
N GLU A 261 -16.15 21.42 5.09
CA GLU A 261 -14.97 20.64 5.46
C GLU A 261 -14.34 21.13 6.76
N ARG A 262 -13.59 20.25 7.43
CA ARG A 262 -12.86 20.61 8.64
C ARG A 262 -11.53 21.28 8.29
N ASP A 263 -11.27 22.41 8.91
CA ASP A 263 -9.98 23.10 8.80
C ASP A 263 -9.01 22.58 9.87
N THR A 264 -8.37 21.44 9.57
CA THR A 264 -7.37 20.85 10.45
C THR A 264 -5.97 21.28 9.98
N PRO A 265 -5.13 21.90 10.82
CA PRO A 265 -3.78 22.32 10.42
C PRO A 265 -2.92 21.14 9.96
N ALA A 266 -2.08 21.34 8.93
CA ALA A 266 -1.19 20.27 8.42
C ALA A 266 -0.24 19.73 9.50
N CYS A 267 0.19 20.56 10.45
CA CYS A 267 1.01 20.09 11.57
C CYS A 267 0.28 19.07 12.46
N THR A 268 -1.03 19.21 12.64
CA THR A 268 -1.85 18.22 13.39
C THR A 268 -1.97 16.92 12.60
N VAL A 269 -2.21 16.99 11.28
CA VAL A 269 -2.23 15.80 10.43
C VAL A 269 -0.87 15.10 10.43
N ARG A 270 0.23 15.85 10.41
CA ARG A 270 1.59 15.28 10.51
C ARG A 270 1.81 14.52 11.80
N LEU A 271 1.33 15.05 12.95
CA LEU A 271 1.40 14.34 14.23
C LEU A 271 0.53 13.08 14.23
N ALA A 272 -0.64 13.14 13.59
CA ALA A 272 -1.49 11.97 13.41
C ALA A 272 -0.82 10.89 12.51
N ASN A 273 -0.16 11.29 11.41
CA ASN A 273 0.63 10.39 10.57
C ASN A 273 1.77 9.74 11.37
N TRP A 274 2.50 10.54 12.15
CA TRP A 274 3.60 10.03 12.98
C TRP A 274 3.11 9.01 14.00
N ARG A 275 1.99 9.30 14.68
CA ARG A 275 1.39 8.38 15.65
C ARG A 275 0.95 7.08 14.97
N ALA A 276 0.26 7.16 13.84
CA ALA A 276 -0.15 6.01 13.06
C ALA A 276 1.05 5.15 12.60
N ALA A 277 2.13 5.80 12.17
CA ALA A 277 3.36 5.13 11.79
C ALA A 277 4.05 4.44 12.98
N LEU A 278 4.00 5.02 14.17
CA LEU A 278 4.56 4.43 15.39
C LEU A 278 3.74 3.22 15.86
N GLU A 279 2.45 3.41 16.07
CA GLU A 279 1.60 2.48 16.81
C GLU A 279 0.85 1.48 15.91
N GLY A 280 0.60 1.82 14.64
CA GLY A 280 -0.17 0.98 13.73
C GLY A 280 -1.61 0.76 14.27
N LEU A 281 -2.08 -0.49 14.16
CA LEU A 281 -3.40 -0.90 14.69
C LEU A 281 -3.36 -1.42 16.13
N ASP A 282 -2.18 -1.59 16.70
CA ASP A 282 -2.01 -2.17 18.04
C ASP A 282 -2.13 -1.12 19.16
N GLY A 283 -2.17 0.17 18.81
CA GLY A 283 -2.26 1.28 19.75
C GLY A 283 -3.42 2.23 19.48
N GLU A 284 -3.13 3.54 19.60
CA GLU A 284 -4.11 4.61 19.41
C GLU A 284 -3.83 5.41 18.13
N LEU A 285 -4.88 5.87 17.48
CA LEU A 285 -4.84 6.83 16.38
C LEU A 285 -5.43 8.17 16.82
N VAL A 286 -5.20 9.21 16.05
CA VAL A 286 -5.89 10.49 16.26
C VAL A 286 -7.25 10.42 15.57
N ASP A 287 -8.32 10.53 16.36
CA ASP A 287 -9.68 10.69 15.85
C ASP A 287 -9.78 12.04 15.08
N PRO A 288 -10.06 12.02 13.77
CA PRO A 288 -10.10 13.24 12.97
C PRO A 288 -11.28 14.16 13.31
N LEU A 289 -12.28 13.65 14.03
CA LEU A 289 -13.46 14.43 14.44
C LEU A 289 -13.21 15.25 15.71
N THR A 290 -12.40 14.73 16.61
CA THR A 290 -12.13 15.35 17.92
C THR A 290 -10.71 15.88 18.07
N GLY A 291 -9.76 15.43 17.22
CA GLY A 291 -8.34 15.71 17.34
C GLY A 291 -7.66 15.01 18.51
N ARG A 292 -8.31 14.04 19.14
CA ARG A 292 -7.81 13.31 20.33
C ARG A 292 -7.37 11.91 19.98
N ALA A 293 -6.46 11.37 20.77
CA ALA A 293 -6.10 9.98 20.68
C ALA A 293 -7.27 9.09 21.10
N ALA A 294 -7.49 8.00 20.34
CA ALA A 294 -8.49 6.98 20.60
C ALA A 294 -7.99 5.61 20.10
N PRO A 295 -8.49 4.50 20.65
CA PRO A 295 -8.11 3.17 20.18
C PRO A 295 -8.22 3.03 18.67
N ALA A 296 -7.21 2.44 18.02
CA ALA A 296 -7.16 2.35 16.56
C ALA A 296 -8.43 1.74 15.96
N ARG A 297 -8.99 0.70 16.60
CA ARG A 297 -10.24 0.06 16.16
C ARG A 297 -11.42 1.04 16.13
N GLU A 298 -11.52 1.93 17.09
CA GLU A 298 -12.60 2.94 17.15
C GLU A 298 -12.46 3.91 15.99
N VAL A 299 -11.25 4.41 15.73
CA VAL A 299 -10.99 5.36 14.64
C VAL A 299 -11.21 4.72 13.26
N VAL A 300 -10.82 3.46 13.09
CA VAL A 300 -11.13 2.70 11.85
C VAL A 300 -12.64 2.52 11.69
N THR A 301 -13.37 2.25 12.77
CA THR A 301 -14.83 2.15 12.74
C THR A 301 -15.50 3.48 12.36
N LEU A 302 -14.95 4.61 12.83
CA LEU A 302 -15.42 5.95 12.43
C LEU A 302 -15.20 6.19 10.92
N LEU A 303 -14.03 5.82 10.38
CA LEU A 303 -13.78 5.90 8.94
C LEU A 303 -14.79 5.05 8.17
N LEU A 304 -14.95 3.77 8.57
CA LEU A 304 -15.88 2.86 7.91
C LEU A 304 -17.31 3.43 7.90
N ALA A 305 -17.79 3.93 9.03
CA ALA A 305 -19.12 4.56 9.14
C ALA A 305 -19.25 5.81 8.24
N HIS A 306 -18.21 6.62 8.16
CA HIS A 306 -18.18 7.82 7.31
C HIS A 306 -18.29 7.49 5.82
N VAL A 307 -17.60 6.43 5.34
CA VAL A 307 -17.58 6.07 3.92
C VAL A 307 -18.59 4.99 3.54
N LEU A 308 -19.35 4.43 4.49
CA LEU A 308 -20.28 3.33 4.26
C LEU A 308 -21.29 3.59 3.13
N PRO A 309 -21.92 4.79 3.01
CA PRO A 309 -22.83 5.06 1.90
C PRO A 309 -22.17 4.87 0.52
N ALA A 310 -20.93 5.31 0.35
CA ALA A 310 -20.18 5.15 -0.89
C ALA A 310 -19.77 3.69 -1.12
N LEU A 311 -19.37 2.95 -0.07
CA LEU A 311 -19.09 1.51 -0.17
C LEU A 311 -20.31 0.73 -0.64
N VAL A 312 -21.48 1.00 -0.08
CA VAL A 312 -22.75 0.35 -0.48
C VAL A 312 -23.12 0.71 -1.93
N ALA A 313 -22.99 1.98 -2.31
CA ALA A 313 -23.27 2.42 -3.68
C ALA A 313 -22.35 1.74 -4.71
N ASN A 314 -21.10 1.43 -4.34
CA ASN A 314 -20.15 0.71 -5.19
C ASN A 314 -20.29 -0.83 -5.09
N GLY A 315 -21.05 -1.37 -4.14
CA GLY A 315 -21.16 -2.80 -3.87
C GLY A 315 -19.89 -3.40 -3.21
N ASP A 316 -19.11 -2.58 -2.50
CA ASP A 316 -17.83 -2.95 -1.89
C ASP A 316 -17.91 -3.20 -0.39
N ASP A 317 -19.02 -2.83 0.25
CA ASP A 317 -19.23 -2.84 1.69
C ASP A 317 -18.81 -4.17 2.33
N GLN A 318 -19.37 -5.27 1.86
CA GLN A 318 -19.07 -6.60 2.41
C GLN A 318 -17.62 -7.03 2.22
N LEU A 319 -16.97 -6.64 1.11
CA LEU A 319 -15.59 -7.00 0.85
C LEU A 319 -14.66 -6.24 1.77
N VAL A 320 -14.88 -4.93 1.94
CA VAL A 320 -14.08 -4.06 2.81
C VAL A 320 -14.29 -4.43 4.27
N GLU A 321 -15.53 -4.67 4.72
CA GLU A 321 -15.81 -5.11 6.09
C GLU A 321 -15.12 -6.43 6.44
N ARG A 322 -15.19 -7.43 5.56
CA ARG A 322 -14.46 -8.70 5.74
C ARG A 322 -12.95 -8.48 5.76
N GLY A 323 -12.41 -7.66 4.85
CA GLY A 323 -10.99 -7.36 4.81
C GLY A 323 -10.49 -6.69 6.09
N LEU A 324 -11.25 -5.75 6.66
CA LEU A 324 -10.95 -5.12 7.95
C LEU A 324 -11.04 -6.14 9.10
N ALA A 325 -12.07 -6.98 9.12
CA ALA A 325 -12.22 -8.03 10.14
C ALA A 325 -11.02 -9.00 10.11
N ASP A 326 -10.62 -9.45 8.91
CA ASP A 326 -9.45 -10.31 8.72
C ASP A 326 -8.16 -9.63 9.16
N LEU A 327 -7.99 -8.35 8.84
CA LEU A 327 -6.81 -7.58 9.24
C LEU A 327 -6.71 -7.45 10.78
N PHE A 328 -7.82 -7.15 11.44
CA PHE A 328 -7.86 -7.12 12.90
C PHE A 328 -7.69 -8.48 13.58
N ALA A 329 -8.05 -9.56 12.91
CA ALA A 329 -7.88 -10.91 13.43
C ALA A 329 -6.44 -11.43 13.27
N ARG A 330 -5.79 -11.11 12.13
CA ARG A 330 -4.45 -11.64 11.78
C ARG A 330 -3.31 -10.68 12.12
N GLY A 331 -3.60 -9.42 12.42
CA GLY A 331 -2.63 -8.35 12.59
C GLY A 331 -2.12 -7.77 11.28
N THR A 332 -1.46 -6.61 11.37
CA THR A 332 -0.81 -5.93 10.25
C THR A 332 0.43 -6.71 9.77
N GLY A 333 0.97 -6.31 8.61
CA GLY A 333 2.25 -6.83 8.16
C GLY A 333 3.35 -6.63 9.20
N ALA A 334 3.35 -5.49 9.90
CA ALA A 334 4.33 -5.20 10.96
C ALA A 334 4.23 -6.16 12.14
N SER A 335 3.03 -6.41 12.67
CA SER A 335 2.81 -7.35 13.77
C SER A 335 3.25 -8.77 13.36
N ARG A 336 2.93 -9.16 12.12
CA ARG A 336 3.30 -10.48 11.58
C ARG A 336 4.81 -10.62 11.38
N GLN A 337 5.49 -9.61 10.85
CA GLN A 337 6.96 -9.62 10.72
C GLN A 337 7.64 -9.76 12.11
N ARG A 338 7.17 -9.02 13.12
CA ARG A 338 7.69 -9.15 14.49
C ARG A 338 7.44 -10.54 15.08
N ALA A 339 6.28 -11.14 14.85
CA ALA A 339 5.97 -12.50 15.26
C ALA A 339 6.91 -13.54 14.59
N ALA A 340 7.19 -13.37 13.30
CA ALA A 340 8.14 -14.21 12.58
C ALA A 340 9.57 -14.06 13.14
N TYR A 341 9.99 -12.83 13.41
CA TYR A 341 11.30 -12.57 14.02
C TYR A 341 11.40 -13.15 15.43
N ALA A 342 10.37 -13.02 16.25
CA ALA A 342 10.34 -13.64 17.59
C ALA A 342 10.48 -15.17 17.55
N THR A 343 10.07 -15.80 16.45
CA THR A 343 10.20 -17.25 16.27
C THR A 343 11.57 -17.66 15.72
N THR A 344 12.14 -16.89 14.80
CA THR A 344 13.35 -17.27 14.05
C THR A 344 14.61 -16.60 14.54
N GLY A 345 14.51 -15.40 15.13
CA GLY A 345 15.67 -14.55 15.46
C GLY A 345 16.44 -14.05 14.23
N ASP A 346 15.91 -14.23 13.00
CA ASP A 346 16.62 -13.99 11.75
C ASP A 346 15.77 -13.12 10.82
N LEU A 347 16.28 -11.92 10.48
CA LEU A 347 15.60 -10.96 9.59
C LEU A 347 15.58 -11.42 8.13
N GLY A 348 16.53 -12.23 7.69
CA GLY A 348 16.48 -12.86 6.37
C GLY A 348 15.31 -13.84 6.27
N GLN A 349 15.07 -14.63 7.32
CA GLN A 349 13.90 -15.51 7.37
C GLN A 349 12.58 -14.72 7.43
N VAL A 350 12.53 -13.55 8.08
CA VAL A 350 11.38 -12.65 8.04
C VAL A 350 11.10 -12.20 6.59
N ALA A 351 12.15 -11.81 5.86
CA ALA A 351 12.02 -11.37 4.47
C ALA A 351 11.53 -12.51 3.56
N LEU A 352 12.09 -13.71 3.71
CA LEU A 352 11.67 -14.90 2.96
C LEU A 352 10.21 -15.30 3.26
N ALA A 353 9.80 -15.23 4.52
CA ALA A 353 8.41 -15.48 4.91
C ALA A 353 7.44 -14.48 4.28
N ALA A 354 7.84 -13.20 4.18
CA ALA A 354 7.04 -12.17 3.52
C ALA A 354 6.84 -12.47 2.02
N ALA A 355 7.89 -12.87 1.30
CA ALA A 355 7.80 -13.27 -0.10
C ALA A 355 6.84 -14.45 -0.30
N MET A 356 6.93 -15.47 0.56
CA MET A 356 6.06 -16.65 0.48
C MET A 356 4.58 -16.34 0.71
N THR A 357 4.24 -15.28 1.43
CA THR A 357 2.83 -14.86 1.62
C THR A 357 2.17 -14.49 0.30
N SER A 358 2.84 -13.78 -0.57
CA SER A 358 2.35 -13.43 -1.92
C SER A 358 2.09 -14.67 -2.79
N VAL A 359 2.98 -15.65 -2.75
CA VAL A 359 2.88 -16.88 -3.55
C VAL A 359 1.68 -17.75 -3.12
N HIS A 360 1.47 -17.89 -1.81
CA HIS A 360 0.42 -18.74 -1.27
C HIS A 360 -0.98 -18.14 -1.38
N ALA A 361 -1.11 -16.83 -1.45
CA ALA A 361 -2.41 -16.16 -1.64
C ALA A 361 -3.13 -16.64 -2.92
N ARG A 362 -2.39 -16.96 -4.00
CA ARG A 362 -2.97 -17.47 -5.25
C ARG A 362 -3.38 -18.95 -5.17
N THR A 363 -2.68 -19.75 -4.37
CA THR A 363 -2.93 -21.21 -4.29
C THR A 363 -3.95 -21.59 -3.24
N GLY A 364 -4.50 -20.62 -2.49
CA GLY A 364 -5.38 -20.89 -1.36
C GLY A 364 -4.69 -21.65 -0.20
N ARG A 365 -3.36 -21.82 -0.28
CA ARG A 365 -2.57 -22.45 0.78
C ARG A 365 -1.98 -21.37 1.68
N VAL A 366 -2.47 -21.27 2.89
CA VAL A 366 -1.80 -20.53 3.95
C VAL A 366 -0.49 -21.26 4.25
N ALA A 367 0.63 -20.56 4.31
CA ALA A 367 1.91 -21.13 4.73
C ALA A 367 1.81 -21.55 6.21
N ALA A 368 1.32 -22.78 6.43
CA ALA A 368 1.24 -23.35 7.77
C ALA A 368 2.67 -23.50 8.31
N GLY A 369 2.97 -22.81 9.40
CA GLY A 369 4.19 -22.96 10.17
C GLY A 369 5.16 -21.79 10.19
N LEU A 370 5.06 -20.81 9.27
CA LEU A 370 5.94 -19.62 9.29
C LEU A 370 5.34 -18.40 10.03
N TRP A 371 4.01 -18.41 10.22
CA TRP A 371 3.31 -17.34 10.94
C TRP A 371 2.54 -17.95 12.12
N PRO A 372 2.87 -17.63 13.38
CA PRO A 372 2.08 -18.04 14.54
C PRO A 372 0.65 -17.52 14.42
N GLY A 373 -0.35 -18.39 14.48
CA GLY A 373 -1.77 -18.03 14.41
C GLY A 373 -2.44 -18.19 13.03
N ALA A 374 -1.77 -18.77 12.03
CA ALA A 374 -2.43 -19.19 10.80
C ALA A 374 -3.32 -20.42 11.08
N ASP A 375 -4.59 -20.16 11.36
CA ASP A 375 -5.59 -21.23 11.58
C ASP A 375 -5.79 -21.99 10.26
N THR A 376 -5.51 -23.28 10.28
CA THR A 376 -5.80 -24.20 9.18
C THR A 376 -7.30 -24.50 9.19
N GLY A 377 -8.10 -23.54 8.68
CA GLY A 377 -9.53 -23.76 8.47
C GLY A 377 -9.72 -24.98 7.59
N SER A 378 -10.13 -26.07 8.21
CA SER A 378 -10.53 -27.32 7.59
C SER A 378 -11.57 -27.05 6.50
N VAL A 379 -11.18 -27.25 5.26
CA VAL A 379 -12.12 -27.37 4.15
C VAL A 379 -12.88 -28.67 4.38
N ILE A 380 -14.08 -28.56 4.90
CA ILE A 380 -15.02 -29.67 4.94
C ILE A 380 -15.43 -29.93 3.48
N GLY A 381 -14.74 -30.88 2.88
CA GLY A 381 -15.08 -31.46 1.60
C GLY A 381 -16.10 -32.59 1.79
N GLY A 382 -17.00 -32.71 0.83
CA GLY A 382 -17.61 -33.98 0.50
C GLY A 382 -19.02 -34.20 0.98
N HIS A 383 -19.95 -33.82 0.17
CA HIS A 383 -21.23 -34.54 0.10
C HIS A 383 -20.99 -35.92 -0.48
N PRO A 384 -21.45 -37.01 0.16
CA PRO A 384 -21.59 -38.30 -0.52
C PRO A 384 -22.89 -38.31 -1.34
N ALA A 385 -22.74 -38.66 -2.60
CA ALA A 385 -23.87 -38.98 -3.48
C ALA A 385 -24.68 -40.13 -2.91
N SER A 386 -25.97 -39.93 -2.72
CA SER A 386 -26.92 -41.00 -2.46
C SER A 386 -27.26 -41.71 -3.78
N SER A 387 -26.77 -42.93 -3.93
CA SER A 387 -27.22 -43.89 -4.92
C SER A 387 -28.63 -44.35 -4.56
N GLY A 388 -29.54 -44.24 -5.54
CA GLY A 388 -30.88 -44.78 -5.43
C GLY A 388 -30.89 -46.32 -5.42
N LEU A 389 -31.88 -46.85 -4.72
CA LEU A 389 -32.37 -48.19 -4.96
C LEU A 389 -33.91 -48.15 -5.04
N SER A 390 -34.36 -48.60 -6.18
CA SER A 390 -35.75 -48.96 -6.47
C SER A 390 -36.20 -50.12 -5.63
N GLY A 391 -37.45 -50.17 -5.25
CA GLY A 391 -38.11 -51.35 -4.70
C GLY A 391 -39.63 -51.20 -4.79
N ALA A 392 -40.21 -51.98 -5.63
CA ALA A 392 -41.61 -52.04 -5.97
C ALA A 392 -42.45 -52.81 -4.93
N VAL A 393 -43.75 -52.67 -5.11
CA VAL A 393 -44.88 -53.61 -4.73
C VAL A 393 -45.59 -53.30 -3.41
N GLY A 394 -46.87 -53.09 -3.63
CA GLY A 394 -47.95 -53.18 -2.66
C GLY A 394 -49.09 -52.23 -3.01
#